data_896695525d0aa552b8cbe54235ba52bc
#
_entry.id   896695525d0aa552b8cbe54235ba52bc
#
_cell.length_a   1.000
_cell.length_b   1.000
_cell.length_c   1.000
_cell.angle_alpha   90.00
_cell.angle_beta   90.00
_cell.angle_gamma   90.00
#
_symmetry.space_group_name_H-M   'P 1'
#
loop_
_entity.id
_entity.type
_entity.pdbx_description
1 polymer ?
#
loop_
_entity_poly.entity_id
_entity_poly.type
_entity_poly.pdbx_seq_one_letter_code
_entity_poly.pdbx_strand_id
1 'polypeptide(L)'
;MAGSGTTELVIVRALVQGVTLMLILQGCADPWKFDDLEDGWNRLIPGGDTACALGGQYEFYVRPGARDHLLVFLDGGGGCWSRETCEPDDDAPYTLRIEQQRRPELRDGILDLRDPRNPFSDFSMVMVPYCTGDVHLGARVHTYESPDVSEPLVIRHLGHVNATAVIDWIAANLDGPSSIIVAGVSAGGHATPFYADVLARRYPDSRVVGIGDGAGAWGVGTGPDLDTIPWGIRDVFADEPVWSELDRSRFRTDEFFRSAAAPPGEPELYQIDFSNDANQARRLRETGTEMSNVLQLIERSRARIRAVDGDFRAFTLGGDWHGLLTGPGFYVLREENQAPVDWVHDIIRGEAISDVRCTECGRPHVTFEPSDVQLLDRALALLGQESAWDANTPSGASCPTGDEKRSIWCALLVAARQLDLGNWEDQAGSAEVVILAAQRMGDGEPGLARYNNADGRTFEEVRSLLQEARANAAKALALQP
;
A
#
# COMPACT_ATOMS: atom_id res chain seq x y z
N MET A 1 -52.10 -82.69 38.30
CA MET A 1 -52.34 -81.91 39.48
C MET A 1 -51.61 -80.59 39.32
N ALA A 2 -52.33 -79.51 39.26
CA ALA A 2 -51.94 -78.23 38.87
C ALA A 2 -51.22 -77.45 40.00
N GLY A 3 -50.17 -76.76 39.69
CA GLY A 3 -49.52 -75.80 40.56
C GLY A 3 -49.32 -74.49 39.81
N SER A 4 -50.21 -73.53 40.18
CA SER A 4 -50.15 -72.15 39.66
C SER A 4 -49.04 -71.35 40.29
N GLY A 5 -48.16 -70.84 39.47
CA GLY A 5 -47.18 -69.83 39.86
C GLY A 5 -47.58 -68.49 39.32
N THR A 6 -47.94 -67.61 40.18
CA THR A 6 -48.18 -66.17 39.88
C THR A 6 -46.90 -65.44 39.74
N THR A 7 -46.70 -64.89 38.56
CA THR A 7 -45.54 -64.01 38.29
C THR A 7 -45.93 -62.55 38.58
N GLU A 8 -45.33 -61.98 39.62
CA GLU A 8 -45.46 -60.55 39.93
C GLU A 8 -44.68 -59.72 38.91
N LEU A 9 -45.39 -58.79 38.29
CA LEU A 9 -44.87 -57.84 37.34
C LEU A 9 -44.36 -56.62 38.14
N VAL A 10 -43.04 -56.53 38.28
CA VAL A 10 -42.41 -55.33 38.88
C VAL A 10 -42.34 -54.26 37.83
N ILE A 11 -43.18 -53.25 37.91
CA ILE A 11 -43.07 -52.05 37.05
C ILE A 11 -42.03 -51.14 37.62
N VAL A 12 -40.85 -51.12 36.99
CA VAL A 12 -39.81 -50.11 37.21
C VAL A 12 -40.21 -48.86 36.43
N ARG A 13 -40.66 -47.83 37.13
CA ARG A 13 -40.84 -46.48 36.57
C ARG A 13 -39.51 -45.87 36.38
N ALA A 14 -39.02 -45.88 35.14
CA ALA A 14 -37.89 -45.03 34.74
C ALA A 14 -38.37 -43.58 34.64
N LEU A 15 -37.87 -42.73 35.53
CA LEU A 15 -37.97 -41.27 35.42
C LEU A 15 -37.07 -40.83 34.28
N VAL A 16 -37.64 -40.54 33.12
CA VAL A 16 -36.96 -39.83 32.03
C VAL A 16 -36.92 -38.36 32.43
N GLN A 17 -35.78 -37.93 33.01
CA GLN A 17 -35.47 -36.51 33.10
C GLN A 17 -35.25 -36.00 31.68
N GLY A 18 -36.19 -35.22 31.17
CA GLY A 18 -36.04 -34.51 29.91
C GLY A 18 -34.96 -33.44 30.04
N VAL A 19 -33.76 -33.77 29.63
CA VAL A 19 -32.75 -32.78 29.33
C VAL A 19 -33.15 -32.12 28.00
N THR A 20 -33.86 -31.01 28.11
CA THR A 20 -34.05 -30.11 26.95
C THR A 20 -32.69 -29.55 26.62
N LEU A 21 -32.02 -30.14 25.63
CA LEU A 21 -30.82 -29.57 24.99
C LEU A 21 -31.31 -28.29 24.30
N MET A 22 -31.21 -27.17 25.02
CA MET A 22 -31.30 -25.85 24.41
C MET A 22 -30.08 -25.73 23.52
N LEU A 23 -30.22 -26.04 22.22
CA LEU A 23 -29.33 -25.56 21.20
C LEU A 23 -29.42 -24.03 21.25
N ILE A 24 -28.49 -23.43 22.00
CA ILE A 24 -28.15 -22.03 21.84
C ILE A 24 -27.58 -21.98 20.44
N LEU A 25 -28.39 -21.67 19.43
CA LEU A 25 -27.93 -21.03 18.21
C LEU A 25 -27.29 -19.72 18.70
N GLN A 26 -26.01 -19.79 19.06
CA GLN A 26 -25.15 -18.63 18.98
C GLN A 26 -25.22 -18.25 17.50
N GLY A 27 -26.20 -17.39 17.17
CA GLY A 27 -26.07 -16.58 15.98
C GLY A 27 -24.67 -16.03 16.09
N CYS A 28 -23.82 -16.32 15.11
CA CYS A 28 -22.62 -15.53 14.88
C CYS A 28 -23.16 -14.10 14.73
N ALA A 29 -23.17 -13.35 15.84
CA ALA A 29 -23.20 -11.91 15.75
C ALA A 29 -22.03 -11.61 14.85
N ASP A 30 -22.27 -10.91 13.75
CA ASP A 30 -21.22 -10.39 12.91
C ASP A 30 -20.38 -9.51 13.85
N PRO A 31 -19.18 -9.97 14.31
CA PRO A 31 -18.55 -9.37 15.49
C PRO A 31 -17.97 -7.99 15.20
N TRP A 32 -18.10 -7.51 13.95
CA TRP A 32 -17.39 -6.34 13.43
C TRP A 32 -18.33 -5.36 12.72
N LYS A 33 -19.37 -4.91 13.42
CA LYS A 33 -20.18 -3.79 12.93
C LYS A 33 -19.41 -2.49 13.09
N PHE A 34 -19.56 -1.60 12.11
CA PHE A 34 -18.89 -0.30 12.13
C PHE A 34 -19.17 0.49 13.42
N ASP A 35 -20.38 0.41 13.94
CA ASP A 35 -20.78 1.11 15.18
C ASP A 35 -20.18 0.52 16.47
N ASP A 36 -19.62 -0.69 16.40
CA ASP A 36 -19.00 -1.38 17.53
C ASP A 36 -17.47 -1.25 17.52
N LEU A 37 -16.89 -0.55 16.51
CA LEU A 37 -15.46 -0.35 16.41
C LEU A 37 -14.97 0.73 17.38
N GLU A 38 -13.76 0.54 17.87
CA GLU A 38 -13.08 1.52 18.74
C GLU A 38 -12.51 2.69 17.91
N ASP A 39 -12.27 3.83 18.56
CA ASP A 39 -11.53 4.92 17.95
C ASP A 39 -10.12 4.47 17.53
N GLY A 40 -9.67 4.92 16.35
CA GLY A 40 -8.41 4.50 15.77
C GLY A 40 -8.54 3.25 14.90
N TRP A 41 -7.44 2.56 14.67
CA TRP A 41 -7.40 1.41 13.78
C TRP A 41 -7.86 0.12 14.45
N ASN A 42 -8.82 -0.54 13.84
CA ASN A 42 -9.38 -1.82 14.27
C ASN A 42 -8.95 -2.91 13.28
N ARG A 43 -8.40 -4.00 13.78
CA ARG A 43 -8.01 -5.17 13.00
C ARG A 43 -9.18 -6.15 12.91
N LEU A 44 -9.62 -6.46 11.69
CA LEU A 44 -10.73 -7.34 11.40
C LEU A 44 -10.27 -8.58 10.61
N ILE A 45 -10.94 -9.71 10.84
CA ILE A 45 -10.63 -10.98 10.19
C ILE A 45 -11.90 -11.43 9.45
N PRO A 46 -11.92 -11.34 8.10
CA PRO A 46 -13.15 -11.65 7.35
C PRO A 46 -13.50 -13.14 7.38
N GLY A 47 -12.51 -14.03 7.53
CA GLY A 47 -12.76 -15.47 7.49
C GLY A 47 -13.11 -15.98 6.08
N GLY A 48 -13.90 -17.06 6.01
CA GLY A 48 -14.28 -17.67 4.73
C GLY A 48 -13.09 -18.21 3.95
N ASP A 49 -13.06 -17.97 2.64
CA ASP A 49 -12.00 -18.43 1.74
C ASP A 49 -10.80 -17.47 1.64
N THR A 50 -10.77 -16.42 2.46
CA THR A 50 -9.66 -15.44 2.46
C THR A 50 -8.38 -16.04 3.02
N ALA A 51 -7.25 -15.79 2.37
CA ALA A 51 -5.95 -16.26 2.84
C ALA A 51 -4.79 -15.48 2.18
N CYS A 52 -3.62 -15.51 2.82
CA CYS A 52 -2.36 -15.11 2.21
C CYS A 52 -1.77 -16.21 1.31
N ALA A 53 -0.74 -15.90 0.53
CA ALA A 53 -0.11 -16.77 -0.48
C ALA A 53 0.24 -18.16 0.06
N LEU A 54 0.78 -18.26 1.27
CA LEU A 54 1.16 -19.52 1.89
C LEU A 54 0.08 -20.13 2.82
N GLY A 55 -1.15 -19.59 2.79
CA GLY A 55 -2.29 -20.11 3.56
C GLY A 55 -2.45 -19.52 4.97
N GLY A 56 -1.69 -18.47 5.31
CA GLY A 56 -1.89 -17.72 6.55
C GLY A 56 -3.22 -16.95 6.57
N GLN A 57 -3.71 -16.65 7.78
CA GLN A 57 -4.93 -15.91 7.99
C GLN A 57 -4.84 -14.51 7.38
N TYR A 58 -5.87 -14.12 6.63
CA TYR A 58 -6.00 -12.76 6.11
C TYR A 58 -6.69 -11.85 7.13
N GLU A 59 -6.31 -10.59 7.15
CA GLU A 59 -6.89 -9.55 7.98
C GLU A 59 -6.92 -8.22 7.22
N PHE A 60 -7.79 -7.32 7.62
CA PHE A 60 -7.84 -5.95 7.11
C PHE A 60 -8.06 -4.98 8.28
N TYR A 61 -7.91 -3.69 8.00
CA TYR A 61 -7.97 -2.69 9.05
C TYR A 61 -9.02 -1.63 8.73
N VAL A 62 -9.75 -1.23 9.76
CA VAL A 62 -10.78 -0.18 9.67
C VAL A 62 -10.52 0.88 10.73
N ARG A 63 -10.57 2.13 10.32
CA ARG A 63 -10.59 3.28 11.20
C ARG A 63 -11.92 4.00 11.03
N PRO A 64 -12.78 4.06 12.06
CA PRO A 64 -14.01 4.86 12.03
C PRO A 64 -13.71 6.35 11.93
N GLY A 65 -14.47 7.05 11.10
CA GLY A 65 -14.45 8.49 10.89
C GLY A 65 -15.83 8.96 10.40
N ALA A 66 -15.88 10.02 9.61
CA ALA A 66 -17.12 10.46 8.97
C ALA A 66 -17.64 9.36 8.03
N ARG A 67 -18.93 8.98 8.18
CA ARG A 67 -19.54 7.88 7.42
C ARG A 67 -19.79 8.21 5.96
N ASP A 68 -19.90 9.46 5.62
CA ASP A 68 -20.15 9.96 4.27
C ASP A 68 -18.86 10.18 3.46
N HIS A 69 -17.69 9.99 4.08
CA HIS A 69 -16.38 10.03 3.44
C HIS A 69 -15.59 8.76 3.70
N LEU A 70 -15.29 8.01 2.65
CA LEU A 70 -14.60 6.72 2.75
C LEU A 70 -13.29 6.73 1.95
N LEU A 71 -12.19 6.35 2.60
CA LEU A 71 -10.95 5.96 1.94
C LEU A 71 -10.82 4.44 1.97
N VAL A 72 -10.71 3.82 0.79
CA VAL A 72 -10.32 2.41 0.62
C VAL A 72 -8.89 2.39 0.09
N PHE A 73 -7.95 1.92 0.91
CA PHE A 73 -6.54 1.89 0.55
C PHE A 73 -6.08 0.46 0.25
N LEU A 74 -5.61 0.25 -0.98
CA LEU A 74 -5.05 -1.01 -1.48
C LEU A 74 -3.52 -0.99 -1.33
N ASP A 75 -2.98 -1.85 -0.47
CA ASP A 75 -1.55 -1.85 -0.18
C ASP A 75 -0.70 -2.42 -1.33
N GLY A 76 0.56 -2.05 -1.37
CA GLY A 76 1.56 -2.59 -2.29
C GLY A 76 2.19 -3.89 -1.78
N GLY A 77 3.03 -4.50 -2.60
CA GLY A 77 3.79 -5.68 -2.19
C GLY A 77 4.25 -6.57 -3.34
N GLY A 78 4.39 -6.05 -4.54
CA GLY A 78 4.94 -6.77 -5.68
C GLY A 78 3.98 -7.79 -6.31
N GLY A 79 4.53 -8.80 -6.99
CA GLY A 79 3.75 -9.87 -7.64
C GLY A 79 4.63 -11.02 -8.09
N CYS A 80 4.05 -12.20 -8.29
CA CYS A 80 4.77 -13.36 -8.78
C CYS A 80 3.89 -14.17 -9.75
N TRP A 81 4.48 -14.85 -10.72
CA TRP A 81 3.75 -15.55 -11.79
C TRP A 81 4.46 -16.81 -12.34
N SER A 82 5.62 -17.15 -11.82
CA SER A 82 6.36 -18.39 -12.15
C SER A 82 6.88 -19.04 -10.89
N ARG A 83 7.41 -20.27 -11.00
CA ARG A 83 8.03 -20.97 -9.87
C ARG A 83 9.16 -20.14 -9.25
N GLU A 84 9.99 -19.54 -10.10
CA GLU A 84 11.14 -18.73 -9.68
C GLU A 84 10.70 -17.44 -9.00
N THR A 85 9.70 -16.74 -9.53
CA THR A 85 9.23 -15.48 -8.98
C THR A 85 8.36 -15.66 -7.75
N CYS A 86 7.80 -16.86 -7.52
CA CYS A 86 6.96 -17.19 -6.37
C CYS A 86 7.70 -17.95 -5.26
N GLU A 87 9.00 -18.24 -5.42
CA GLU A 87 9.79 -18.91 -4.38
C GLU A 87 9.77 -18.10 -3.08
N PRO A 88 9.38 -18.72 -1.95
CA PRO A 88 9.27 -18.04 -0.67
C PRO A 88 10.62 -17.99 0.04
N ASP A 89 11.46 -17.03 -0.30
CA ASP A 89 12.71 -16.72 0.37
C ASP A 89 12.69 -15.32 1.00
N ASP A 90 13.77 -14.93 1.66
CA ASP A 90 13.87 -13.62 2.33
C ASP A 90 13.93 -12.45 1.33
N ASP A 91 14.33 -12.73 0.07
CA ASP A 91 14.41 -11.78 -1.03
C ASP A 91 13.21 -11.90 -1.99
N ALA A 92 12.14 -12.58 -1.57
CA ALA A 92 10.96 -12.79 -2.40
C ALA A 92 10.45 -11.47 -3.00
N PRO A 93 10.17 -11.45 -4.31
CA PRO A 93 9.78 -10.23 -5.00
C PRO A 93 8.35 -9.78 -4.69
N TYR A 94 7.69 -10.39 -3.74
CA TYR A 94 6.33 -10.05 -3.31
C TYR A 94 6.12 -10.35 -1.82
N THR A 95 5.12 -9.72 -1.24
CA THR A 95 4.70 -9.98 0.14
C THR A 95 3.94 -11.31 0.23
N LEU A 96 4.43 -12.22 1.05
CA LEU A 96 3.95 -13.60 1.22
C LEU A 96 2.97 -13.77 2.38
N ARG A 97 3.13 -12.95 3.41
CA ARG A 97 2.44 -13.06 4.69
C ARG A 97 2.02 -11.68 5.18
N ILE A 98 0.92 -11.66 5.93
CA ILE A 98 0.37 -10.42 6.45
C ILE A 98 1.34 -9.71 7.44
N GLU A 99 2.12 -10.47 8.17
CA GLU A 99 3.09 -9.94 9.15
C GLU A 99 4.24 -9.15 8.52
N GLN A 100 4.46 -9.31 7.22
CA GLN A 100 5.44 -8.52 6.45
C GLN A 100 4.91 -7.12 6.13
N GLN A 101 3.60 -6.91 6.21
CA GLN A 101 2.99 -5.60 6.02
C GLN A 101 3.12 -4.73 7.28
N ARG A 102 3.45 -3.46 7.08
CA ARG A 102 3.40 -2.50 8.18
C ARG A 102 1.94 -2.24 8.56
N ARG A 103 1.67 -2.23 9.84
CA ARG A 103 0.34 -1.85 10.36
C ARG A 103 0.05 -0.39 10.01
N PRO A 104 -1.22 -0.01 9.79
CA PRO A 104 -1.57 1.35 9.40
C PRO A 104 -1.12 2.43 10.39
N GLU A 105 -1.07 2.13 11.68
CA GLU A 105 -0.60 3.08 12.72
C GLU A 105 0.89 3.44 12.59
N LEU A 106 1.64 2.66 11.84
CA LEU A 106 3.08 2.83 11.60
C LEU A 106 3.38 3.36 10.19
N ARG A 107 2.34 3.72 9.43
CA ARG A 107 2.46 4.23 8.07
C ARG A 107 2.57 5.75 8.06
N ASP A 108 3.15 6.24 7.00
CA ASP A 108 3.30 7.65 6.68
C ASP A 108 2.29 8.05 5.58
N GLY A 109 2.38 9.27 5.09
CA GLY A 109 1.54 9.77 4.00
C GLY A 109 0.06 9.79 4.35
N ILE A 110 -0.81 9.35 3.45
CA ILE A 110 -2.27 9.42 3.61
C ILE A 110 -2.82 8.63 4.80
N LEU A 111 -2.04 7.72 5.38
CA LEU A 111 -2.41 6.96 6.57
C LEU A 111 -1.86 7.56 7.87
N ASP A 112 -1.00 8.58 7.81
CA ASP A 112 -0.49 9.26 9.00
C ASP A 112 -1.50 10.28 9.54
N LEU A 113 -2.27 9.86 10.52
CA LEU A 113 -3.26 10.71 11.20
C LEU A 113 -2.64 11.74 12.17
N ARG A 114 -1.33 11.69 12.37
CA ARG A 114 -0.60 12.63 13.24
C ARG A 114 -0.26 13.91 12.50
N ASP A 115 -0.14 13.86 11.16
CA ASP A 115 0.11 15.05 10.36
C ASP A 115 -1.19 15.86 10.17
N PRO A 116 -1.25 17.11 10.63
CA PRO A 116 -2.44 17.96 10.52
C PRO A 116 -2.78 18.34 9.06
N ARG A 117 -1.84 18.13 8.12
CA ARG A 117 -2.06 18.37 6.68
C ARG A 117 -2.76 17.20 6.00
N ASN A 118 -2.95 16.07 6.70
CA ASN A 118 -3.55 14.87 6.09
C ASN A 118 -4.99 15.15 5.64
N PRO A 119 -5.27 15.14 4.32
CA PRO A 119 -6.60 15.45 3.80
C PRO A 119 -7.65 14.38 4.10
N PHE A 120 -7.24 13.23 4.65
CA PHE A 120 -8.10 12.12 5.03
C PHE A 120 -8.34 12.01 6.54
N SER A 121 -7.94 13.01 7.32
CA SER A 121 -7.95 12.95 8.79
C SER A 121 -9.33 12.67 9.40
N ASP A 122 -10.42 13.10 8.75
CA ASP A 122 -11.81 12.88 9.16
C ASP A 122 -12.50 11.71 8.46
N PHE A 123 -11.90 11.12 7.41
CA PHE A 123 -12.50 10.00 6.66
C PHE A 123 -12.63 8.74 7.52
N SER A 124 -13.67 7.95 7.26
CA SER A 124 -13.62 6.52 7.56
C SER A 124 -12.60 5.88 6.62
N MET A 125 -11.71 5.05 7.15
CA MET A 125 -10.65 4.44 6.36
C MET A 125 -10.71 2.93 6.45
N VAL A 126 -10.55 2.27 5.31
CA VAL A 126 -10.42 0.82 5.19
C VAL A 126 -9.13 0.51 4.46
N MET A 127 -8.17 -0.10 5.15
CA MET A 127 -6.93 -0.58 4.55
C MET A 127 -7.08 -2.05 4.18
N VAL A 128 -6.79 -2.38 2.93
CA VAL A 128 -6.77 -3.72 2.33
C VAL A 128 -5.31 -4.16 2.18
N PRO A 129 -4.75 -4.90 3.14
CA PRO A 129 -3.37 -5.38 3.08
C PRO A 129 -3.17 -6.37 1.94
N TYR A 130 -1.93 -6.50 1.49
CA TYR A 130 -1.53 -7.35 0.39
C TYR A 130 -0.61 -8.48 0.82
N CYS A 131 -0.92 -9.73 0.45
CA CYS A 131 -0.09 -10.90 0.78
C CYS A 131 -0.28 -12.09 -0.19
N THR A 132 -0.64 -11.85 -1.46
CA THR A 132 -1.12 -12.90 -2.37
C THR A 132 -0.35 -13.01 -3.70
N GLY A 133 0.54 -12.06 -4.01
CA GLY A 133 1.39 -12.10 -5.20
C GLY A 133 0.68 -11.88 -6.54
N ASP A 134 -0.53 -11.28 -6.55
CA ASP A 134 -1.47 -11.24 -7.68
C ASP A 134 -2.10 -9.86 -7.91
N VAL A 135 -1.49 -8.81 -7.37
CA VAL A 135 -1.93 -7.41 -7.44
C VAL A 135 -3.41 -7.20 -7.06
N HIS A 136 -3.89 -7.89 -6.02
CA HIS A 136 -5.28 -7.90 -5.54
C HIS A 136 -6.32 -8.43 -6.53
N LEU A 137 -5.93 -9.05 -7.64
CA LEU A 137 -6.85 -9.46 -8.73
C LEU A 137 -6.94 -10.97 -8.92
N GLY A 138 -6.22 -11.76 -8.14
CA GLY A 138 -6.23 -13.22 -8.26
C GLY A 138 -7.40 -13.88 -7.51
N ALA A 139 -7.90 -15.00 -8.08
CA ALA A 139 -8.95 -15.84 -7.48
C ALA A 139 -8.64 -17.32 -7.63
N ARG A 140 -7.36 -17.73 -7.60
CA ARG A 140 -6.97 -19.12 -7.87
C ARG A 140 -5.88 -19.60 -6.91
N VAL A 141 -6.00 -20.86 -6.48
CA VAL A 141 -4.87 -21.60 -5.89
C VAL A 141 -4.11 -22.28 -7.02
N HIS A 142 -2.81 -22.01 -7.12
CA HIS A 142 -1.96 -22.59 -8.17
C HIS A 142 -0.82 -23.40 -7.58
N THR A 143 -0.49 -24.51 -8.25
CA THR A 143 0.64 -25.37 -7.91
C THR A 143 1.73 -25.19 -8.97
N TYR A 144 2.88 -24.67 -8.54
CA TYR A 144 4.06 -24.50 -9.38
C TYR A 144 4.95 -25.74 -9.27
N GLU A 145 5.13 -26.44 -10.37
CA GLU A 145 6.04 -27.58 -10.49
C GLU A 145 7.45 -27.12 -10.90
N SER A 146 8.48 -27.86 -10.51
CA SER A 146 9.85 -27.67 -10.97
C SER A 146 10.51 -29.00 -11.27
N PRO A 147 11.26 -29.14 -12.35
CA PRO A 147 12.04 -30.37 -12.63
C PRO A 147 13.21 -30.54 -11.63
N ASP A 148 13.67 -29.46 -11.02
CA ASP A 148 14.85 -29.44 -10.15
C ASP A 148 14.51 -29.59 -8.66
N VAL A 149 13.24 -29.41 -8.28
CA VAL A 149 12.75 -29.45 -6.88
C VAL A 149 11.59 -30.44 -6.79
N SER A 150 11.72 -31.46 -5.95
CA SER A 150 10.72 -32.52 -5.81
C SER A 150 9.42 -32.09 -5.15
N GLU A 151 9.43 -31.00 -4.37
CA GLU A 151 8.24 -30.50 -3.68
C GLU A 151 7.57 -29.40 -4.51
N PRO A 152 6.28 -29.56 -4.86
CA PRO A 152 5.52 -28.52 -5.55
C PRO A 152 5.31 -27.32 -4.62
N LEU A 153 5.33 -26.12 -5.19
CA LEU A 153 5.02 -24.88 -4.47
C LEU A 153 3.55 -24.52 -4.70
N VAL A 154 2.77 -24.50 -3.64
CA VAL A 154 1.35 -24.11 -3.69
C VAL A 154 1.21 -22.66 -3.26
N ILE A 155 0.77 -21.80 -4.18
CA ILE A 155 0.48 -20.38 -3.91
C ILE A 155 -1.01 -20.11 -4.05
N ARG A 156 -1.54 -19.39 -3.09
CA ARG A 156 -2.93 -18.90 -3.08
C ARG A 156 -2.96 -17.48 -3.61
N HIS A 157 -3.20 -17.34 -4.90
CA HIS A 157 -3.47 -16.07 -5.55
C HIS A 157 -4.95 -15.69 -5.29
N LEU A 158 -5.24 -15.21 -4.10
CA LEU A 158 -6.60 -14.93 -3.61
C LEU A 158 -6.82 -13.43 -3.30
N GLY A 159 -6.07 -12.55 -3.96
CA GLY A 159 -6.15 -11.10 -3.74
C GLY A 159 -7.54 -10.53 -4.02
N HIS A 160 -8.19 -10.99 -5.09
CA HIS A 160 -9.57 -10.63 -5.39
C HIS A 160 -10.56 -11.14 -4.34
N VAL A 161 -10.40 -12.39 -3.88
CA VAL A 161 -11.24 -12.98 -2.82
C VAL A 161 -11.13 -12.16 -1.53
N ASN A 162 -9.90 -11.80 -1.17
CA ASN A 162 -9.61 -10.98 0.02
C ASN A 162 -10.22 -9.58 -0.10
N ALA A 163 -9.99 -8.89 -1.22
CA ALA A 163 -10.50 -7.55 -1.43
C ALA A 163 -12.04 -7.51 -1.53
N THR A 164 -12.65 -8.51 -2.18
CA THR A 164 -14.12 -8.63 -2.27
C THR A 164 -14.74 -8.81 -0.88
N ALA A 165 -14.14 -9.65 -0.02
CA ALA A 165 -14.61 -9.81 1.35
C ALA A 165 -14.59 -8.49 2.15
N VAL A 166 -13.59 -7.63 1.90
CA VAL A 166 -13.52 -6.29 2.50
C VAL A 166 -14.59 -5.35 1.91
N ILE A 167 -14.79 -5.37 0.59
CA ILE A 167 -15.84 -4.56 -0.07
C ILE A 167 -17.24 -4.99 0.38
N ASP A 168 -17.47 -6.28 0.57
CA ASP A 168 -18.75 -6.78 1.10
C ASP A 168 -18.95 -6.36 2.55
N TRP A 169 -17.90 -6.33 3.37
CA TRP A 169 -17.97 -5.76 4.70
C TRP A 169 -18.30 -4.25 4.65
N ILE A 170 -17.66 -3.48 3.78
CA ILE A 170 -17.97 -2.05 3.56
C ILE A 170 -19.45 -1.88 3.23
N ALA A 171 -19.97 -2.65 2.28
CA ALA A 171 -21.35 -2.55 1.84
C ALA A 171 -22.39 -2.97 2.90
N ALA A 172 -22.01 -3.86 3.81
CA ALA A 172 -22.84 -4.26 4.92
C ALA A 172 -22.85 -3.26 6.08
N ASN A 173 -21.88 -2.35 6.15
CA ASN A 173 -21.64 -1.48 7.30
C ASN A 173 -21.69 0.02 7.00
N LEU A 174 -21.48 0.44 5.75
CA LEU A 174 -21.50 1.85 5.32
C LEU A 174 -22.54 2.04 4.23
N ASP A 175 -23.64 2.66 4.60
CA ASP A 175 -24.81 2.85 3.75
C ASP A 175 -24.70 4.18 2.98
N GLY A 176 -24.16 4.12 1.77
CA GLY A 176 -24.12 5.24 0.82
C GLY A 176 -23.22 6.41 1.21
N PRO A 177 -21.89 6.22 1.36
CA PRO A 177 -20.97 7.36 1.50
C PRO A 177 -21.13 8.32 0.32
N SER A 178 -21.14 9.62 0.57
CA SER A 178 -21.23 10.63 -0.51
C SER A 178 -19.96 10.70 -1.36
N SER A 179 -18.82 10.37 -0.77
CA SER A 179 -17.51 10.35 -1.41
C SER A 179 -16.72 9.09 -1.04
N ILE A 180 -16.21 8.39 -2.06
CA ILE A 180 -15.38 7.20 -1.92
C ILE A 180 -14.08 7.44 -2.68
N ILE A 181 -12.97 7.41 -1.98
CA ILE A 181 -11.64 7.47 -2.58
C ILE A 181 -11.03 6.07 -2.52
N VAL A 182 -10.70 5.51 -3.66
CA VAL A 182 -9.94 4.26 -3.79
C VAL A 182 -8.51 4.64 -4.13
N ALA A 183 -7.60 4.48 -3.21
CA ALA A 183 -6.19 4.77 -3.42
C ALA A 183 -5.37 3.48 -3.32
N GLY A 184 -4.33 3.34 -4.12
CA GLY A 184 -3.47 2.17 -4.04
C GLY A 184 -2.05 2.47 -4.49
N VAL A 185 -1.09 1.77 -3.88
CA VAL A 185 0.33 1.91 -4.21
C VAL A 185 0.87 0.62 -4.84
N SER A 186 1.70 0.73 -5.89
CA SER A 186 2.36 -0.43 -6.51
C SER A 186 1.36 -1.51 -6.94
N ALA A 187 1.39 -2.71 -6.33
CA ALA A 187 0.38 -3.76 -6.57
C ALA A 187 -1.06 -3.24 -6.40
N GLY A 188 -1.32 -2.42 -5.37
CA GLY A 188 -2.60 -1.75 -5.16
C GLY A 188 -2.88 -0.69 -6.22
N GLY A 189 -1.88 0.02 -6.71
CA GLY A 189 -2.01 1.00 -7.79
C GLY A 189 -2.50 0.38 -9.11
N HIS A 190 -2.10 -0.87 -9.39
CA HIS A 190 -2.62 -1.64 -10.52
C HIS A 190 -4.12 -1.97 -10.36
N ALA A 191 -4.53 -2.32 -9.15
CA ALA A 191 -5.90 -2.73 -8.85
C ALA A 191 -6.88 -1.57 -8.64
N THR A 192 -6.36 -0.38 -8.36
CA THR A 192 -7.17 0.83 -8.07
C THR A 192 -8.28 1.08 -9.09
N PRO A 193 -8.06 1.10 -10.41
CA PRO A 193 -9.13 1.37 -11.36
C PRO A 193 -10.23 0.29 -11.33
N PHE A 194 -9.88 -0.98 -11.14
CA PHE A 194 -10.85 -2.06 -11.02
C PHE A 194 -11.77 -1.88 -9.81
N TYR A 195 -11.21 -1.66 -8.63
CA TYR A 195 -12.02 -1.51 -7.43
C TYR A 195 -12.73 -0.16 -7.34
N ALA A 196 -12.22 0.88 -8.00
CA ALA A 196 -12.94 2.13 -8.16
C ALA A 196 -14.21 1.93 -9.01
N ASP A 197 -14.13 1.20 -10.13
CA ASP A 197 -15.28 0.84 -10.95
C ASP A 197 -16.28 -0.05 -10.19
N VAL A 198 -15.81 -1.07 -9.47
CA VAL A 198 -16.66 -1.94 -8.63
C VAL A 198 -17.45 -1.12 -7.59
N LEU A 199 -16.79 -0.18 -6.93
CA LEU A 199 -17.43 0.67 -5.92
C LEU A 199 -18.35 1.72 -6.56
N ALA A 200 -18.00 2.29 -7.71
CA ALA A 200 -18.87 3.23 -8.44
C ALA A 200 -20.17 2.56 -8.87
N ARG A 201 -20.11 1.31 -9.34
CA ARG A 201 -21.31 0.53 -9.66
C ARG A 201 -22.13 0.12 -8.44
N ARG A 202 -21.47 -0.11 -7.31
CA ARG A 202 -22.14 -0.50 -6.06
C ARG A 202 -22.79 0.69 -5.34
N TYR A 203 -22.25 1.88 -5.53
CA TYR A 203 -22.71 3.13 -4.93
C TYR A 203 -22.95 4.19 -6.01
N PRO A 204 -24.00 4.04 -6.84
CA PRO A 204 -24.21 4.89 -8.02
C PRO A 204 -24.52 6.36 -7.69
N ASP A 205 -24.87 6.66 -6.44
CA ASP A 205 -25.12 8.03 -5.97
C ASP A 205 -23.88 8.67 -5.32
N SER A 206 -22.77 7.92 -5.21
CA SER A 206 -21.52 8.38 -4.60
C SER A 206 -20.58 8.93 -5.68
N ARG A 207 -19.84 9.98 -5.34
CA ARG A 207 -18.66 10.37 -6.09
C ARG A 207 -17.53 9.38 -5.80
N VAL A 208 -17.07 8.65 -6.80
CA VAL A 208 -15.99 7.68 -6.65
C VAL A 208 -14.75 8.14 -7.40
N VAL A 209 -13.62 8.15 -6.71
CA VAL A 209 -12.30 8.57 -7.21
C VAL A 209 -11.31 7.43 -7.08
N GLY A 210 -10.54 7.16 -8.12
CA GLY A 210 -9.43 6.21 -8.12
C GLY A 210 -8.07 6.92 -8.25
N ILE A 211 -7.15 6.71 -7.30
CA ILE A 211 -5.79 7.26 -7.34
C ILE A 211 -4.78 6.11 -7.33
N GLY A 212 -4.19 5.80 -8.49
CA GLY A 212 -3.16 4.76 -8.61
C GLY A 212 -1.75 5.35 -8.52
N ASP A 213 -0.93 4.83 -7.62
CA ASP A 213 0.43 5.29 -7.36
C ASP A 213 1.47 4.22 -7.70
N GLY A 214 2.52 4.59 -8.46
CA GLY A 214 3.64 3.73 -8.77
C GLY A 214 3.33 2.54 -9.70
N ALA A 215 2.39 2.72 -10.64
CA ALA A 215 1.95 1.66 -11.56
C ALA A 215 1.86 2.10 -13.04
N GLY A 216 2.22 3.33 -13.37
CA GLY A 216 1.95 3.94 -14.67
C GLY A 216 2.81 3.43 -15.82
N ALA A 217 3.95 2.80 -15.57
CA ALA A 217 4.83 2.29 -16.63
C ALA A 217 4.34 0.99 -17.29
N TRP A 218 3.31 0.34 -16.74
CA TRP A 218 2.78 -0.94 -17.22
C TRP A 218 1.72 -0.74 -18.31
N GLY A 219 2.17 -0.56 -19.55
CA GLY A 219 1.35 -0.28 -20.71
C GLY A 219 1.66 -1.18 -21.89
N VAL A 220 1.47 -0.68 -23.10
CA VAL A 220 1.69 -1.44 -24.33
C VAL A 220 3.10 -1.98 -24.45
N GLY A 221 3.21 -3.30 -24.68
CA GLY A 221 4.48 -4.00 -24.83
C GLY A 221 5.16 -4.37 -23.51
N THR A 222 4.49 -4.16 -22.38
CA THR A 222 4.98 -4.51 -21.05
C THR A 222 4.12 -5.60 -20.39
N GLY A 223 4.59 -6.11 -19.26
CA GLY A 223 3.85 -7.05 -18.43
C GLY A 223 3.78 -8.50 -18.97
N PRO A 224 3.45 -9.45 -18.08
CA PRO A 224 3.24 -10.84 -18.47
C PRO A 224 1.94 -11.02 -19.26
N ASP A 225 1.84 -12.13 -19.97
CA ASP A 225 0.64 -12.53 -20.70
C ASP A 225 -0.48 -12.93 -19.72
N LEU A 226 -1.63 -12.25 -19.79
CA LEU A 226 -2.79 -12.53 -18.95
C LEU A 226 -3.37 -13.93 -19.13
N ASP A 227 -3.19 -14.54 -20.28
CA ASP A 227 -3.68 -15.89 -20.56
C ASP A 227 -2.85 -16.96 -19.86
N THR A 228 -1.57 -16.69 -19.62
CA THR A 228 -0.63 -17.61 -18.99
C THR A 228 -0.40 -17.35 -17.51
N ILE A 229 -0.78 -16.17 -17.03
CA ILE A 229 -0.63 -15.81 -15.61
C ILE A 229 -1.55 -16.70 -14.75
N PRO A 230 -1.04 -17.38 -13.72
CA PRO A 230 -1.82 -18.39 -13.00
C PRO A 230 -2.77 -17.83 -11.93
N TRP A 231 -3.04 -16.53 -11.95
CA TRP A 231 -3.83 -15.84 -10.91
C TRP A 231 -5.35 -16.09 -11.00
N GLY A 232 -5.86 -16.60 -12.14
CA GLY A 232 -7.30 -16.72 -12.35
C GLY A 232 -8.02 -15.40 -12.63
N ILE A 233 -7.28 -14.35 -12.95
CA ILE A 233 -7.80 -13.00 -13.22
C ILE A 233 -8.82 -12.97 -14.37
N ARG A 234 -8.73 -13.89 -15.32
CA ARG A 234 -9.69 -14.01 -16.42
C ARG A 234 -11.08 -14.41 -15.94
N ASP A 235 -11.14 -15.27 -14.93
CA ASP A 235 -12.41 -15.71 -14.35
C ASP A 235 -13.04 -14.54 -13.60
N VAL A 236 -12.24 -13.75 -12.84
CA VAL A 236 -12.68 -12.52 -12.19
C VAL A 236 -13.27 -11.52 -13.21
N PHE A 237 -12.56 -11.26 -14.29
CA PHE A 237 -13.01 -10.30 -15.30
C PHE A 237 -14.18 -10.78 -16.14
N ALA A 238 -14.38 -12.10 -16.27
CA ALA A 238 -15.48 -12.65 -17.06
C ALA A 238 -16.86 -12.36 -16.45
N ASP A 239 -16.92 -12.26 -15.13
CA ASP A 239 -18.17 -11.98 -14.39
C ASP A 239 -18.47 -10.48 -14.27
N GLU A 240 -17.54 -9.62 -14.73
CA GLU A 240 -17.64 -8.17 -14.62
C GLU A 240 -17.96 -7.51 -15.97
N PRO A 241 -19.03 -6.67 -16.08
CA PRO A 241 -19.59 -6.23 -17.38
C PRO A 241 -18.59 -5.55 -18.33
N VAL A 242 -17.78 -4.62 -17.83
CA VAL A 242 -16.82 -3.84 -18.66
C VAL A 242 -15.51 -4.59 -18.85
N TRP A 243 -15.16 -5.45 -17.90
CA TRP A 243 -13.88 -6.13 -17.84
C TRP A 243 -13.83 -7.40 -18.69
N SER A 244 -14.99 -7.96 -19.07
CA SER A 244 -15.09 -9.09 -19.97
C SER A 244 -14.56 -8.80 -21.37
N GLU A 245 -14.60 -7.54 -21.80
CA GLU A 245 -14.11 -7.07 -23.11
C GLU A 245 -12.64 -6.61 -23.13
N LEU A 246 -11.96 -6.70 -21.98
CA LEU A 246 -10.56 -6.28 -21.84
C LEU A 246 -9.64 -6.98 -22.84
N ASP A 247 -8.67 -6.25 -23.43
CA ASP A 247 -7.55 -6.86 -24.17
C ASP A 247 -6.69 -7.70 -23.22
N ARG A 248 -6.84 -9.01 -23.32
CA ARG A 248 -6.25 -10.00 -22.40
C ARG A 248 -4.88 -10.49 -22.83
N SER A 249 -4.29 -9.89 -23.87
CA SER A 249 -3.00 -10.34 -24.37
C SER A 249 -1.87 -10.15 -23.36
N ARG A 250 -1.94 -9.11 -22.54
CA ARG A 250 -0.94 -8.83 -21.50
C ARG A 250 -1.55 -8.08 -20.30
N PHE A 251 -0.92 -8.28 -19.14
CA PHE A 251 -1.21 -7.48 -17.95
C PHE A 251 -0.78 -6.03 -18.20
N ARG A 252 -1.75 -5.10 -18.19
CA ARG A 252 -1.52 -3.71 -18.54
C ARG A 252 -2.37 -2.78 -17.69
N THR A 253 -1.72 -1.93 -16.92
CA THR A 253 -2.41 -0.96 -16.05
C THR A 253 -3.13 0.12 -16.87
N ASP A 254 -2.56 0.57 -18.00
CA ASP A 254 -3.23 1.53 -18.86
C ASP A 254 -4.57 1.01 -19.40
N GLU A 255 -4.68 -0.29 -19.66
CA GLU A 255 -5.92 -0.92 -20.09
C GLU A 255 -6.95 -0.98 -18.96
N PHE A 256 -6.49 -1.21 -17.71
CA PHE A 256 -7.37 -1.19 -16.55
C PHE A 256 -7.98 0.20 -16.34
N PHE A 257 -7.18 1.26 -16.40
CA PHE A 257 -7.68 2.63 -16.35
C PHE A 257 -8.68 2.94 -17.48
N ARG A 258 -8.39 2.50 -18.68
CA ARG A 258 -9.28 2.69 -19.83
C ARG A 258 -10.60 1.95 -19.70
N SER A 259 -10.58 0.75 -19.14
CA SER A 259 -11.80 -0.04 -18.91
C SER A 259 -12.65 0.56 -17.80
N ALA A 260 -12.05 1.00 -16.70
CA ALA A 260 -12.76 1.64 -15.60
C ALA A 260 -13.41 2.99 -15.99
N ALA A 261 -12.83 3.71 -16.96
CA ALA A 261 -13.40 4.94 -17.50
C ALA A 261 -14.63 4.72 -18.38
N ALA A 262 -15.05 3.46 -18.61
CA ALA A 262 -16.23 3.15 -19.42
C ALA A 262 -17.47 2.93 -18.54
N PRO A 263 -18.70 3.28 -19.03
CA PRO A 263 -19.93 3.00 -18.31
C PRO A 263 -20.08 1.51 -17.96
N PRO A 264 -20.74 1.17 -16.83
CA PRO A 264 -21.60 2.04 -16.02
C PRO A 264 -20.96 2.68 -14.78
N GLY A 265 -19.72 2.33 -14.41
CA GLY A 265 -19.09 2.83 -13.17
C GLY A 265 -18.58 4.27 -13.32
N GLU A 266 -17.73 4.51 -14.30
CA GLU A 266 -17.13 5.81 -14.65
C GLU A 266 -16.55 6.58 -13.44
N PRO A 267 -15.69 5.99 -12.59
CA PRO A 267 -15.04 6.73 -11.51
C PRO A 267 -14.09 7.80 -12.09
N GLU A 268 -13.86 8.87 -11.33
CA GLU A 268 -12.80 9.83 -11.65
C GLU A 268 -11.43 9.18 -11.42
N LEU A 269 -10.53 9.22 -12.42
CA LEU A 269 -9.28 8.47 -12.36
C LEU A 269 -8.04 9.36 -12.39
N TYR A 270 -7.11 9.07 -11.50
CA TYR A 270 -5.87 9.81 -11.29
C TYR A 270 -4.67 8.89 -11.13
N GLN A 271 -3.47 9.39 -11.46
CA GLN A 271 -2.26 8.60 -11.36
C GLN A 271 -1.09 9.42 -10.82
N ILE A 272 -0.27 8.80 -9.96
CA ILE A 272 0.95 9.38 -9.42
C ILE A 272 2.10 8.44 -9.75
N ASP A 273 3.23 8.97 -10.25
CA ASP A 273 4.43 8.18 -10.53
C ASP A 273 5.70 9.02 -10.35
N PHE A 274 6.79 8.36 -10.01
CA PHE A 274 8.13 8.91 -10.16
C PHE A 274 8.67 8.65 -11.56
N SER A 275 9.34 9.64 -12.14
CA SER A 275 9.81 9.64 -13.54
C SER A 275 10.78 8.50 -13.89
N ASN A 276 11.58 8.07 -12.94
CA ASN A 276 12.61 7.04 -13.13
C ASN A 276 12.41 5.85 -12.17
N ASP A 277 11.21 5.63 -11.66
CA ASP A 277 10.85 4.60 -10.69
C ASP A 277 11.65 3.29 -10.88
N ALA A 278 12.62 3.06 -9.97
CA ALA A 278 13.56 1.95 -10.07
C ALA A 278 12.88 0.59 -9.87
N ASN A 279 11.81 0.54 -9.07
CA ASN A 279 11.07 -0.68 -8.82
C ASN A 279 10.26 -1.08 -10.06
N GLN A 280 9.48 -0.16 -10.65
CA GLN A 280 8.80 -0.42 -11.92
C GLN A 280 9.81 -0.85 -13.00
N ALA A 281 10.97 -0.17 -13.10
CA ALA A 281 12.03 -0.52 -14.04
C ALA A 281 12.55 -1.96 -13.85
N ARG A 282 12.81 -2.36 -12.62
CA ARG A 282 13.28 -3.71 -12.29
C ARG A 282 12.23 -4.75 -12.66
N ARG A 283 10.99 -4.55 -12.23
CA ARG A 283 9.88 -5.50 -12.45
C ARG A 283 9.55 -5.68 -13.93
N LEU A 284 9.60 -4.60 -14.71
CA LEU A 284 9.38 -4.68 -16.15
C LEU A 284 10.49 -5.47 -16.87
N ARG A 285 11.75 -5.36 -16.42
CA ARG A 285 12.84 -6.21 -16.96
C ARG A 285 12.60 -7.69 -16.65
N GLU A 286 12.08 -8.03 -15.48
CA GLU A 286 11.72 -9.41 -15.11
C GLU A 286 10.66 -10.01 -16.05
N THR A 287 9.80 -9.19 -16.66
CA THR A 287 8.85 -9.62 -17.70
C THR A 287 9.44 -9.65 -19.11
N GLY A 288 10.74 -9.43 -19.27
CA GLY A 288 11.40 -9.38 -20.59
C GLY A 288 11.15 -8.07 -21.35
N THR A 289 10.66 -7.03 -20.70
CA THR A 289 10.43 -5.72 -21.32
C THR A 289 11.76 -5.01 -21.59
N GLU A 290 12.04 -4.71 -22.86
CA GLU A 290 13.16 -3.87 -23.23
C GLU A 290 12.85 -2.41 -22.84
N MET A 291 13.69 -1.86 -21.96
CA MET A 291 13.47 -0.51 -21.42
C MET A 291 14.60 0.43 -21.76
N SER A 292 14.25 1.55 -22.35
CA SER A 292 15.15 2.71 -22.48
C SER A 292 14.88 3.77 -21.41
N ASN A 293 13.63 3.96 -20.97
CA ASN A 293 13.22 5.03 -20.05
C ASN A 293 11.84 4.75 -19.45
N VAL A 294 11.73 4.77 -18.12
CA VAL A 294 10.47 4.56 -17.38
C VAL A 294 9.47 5.67 -17.68
N LEU A 295 9.90 6.94 -17.63
CA LEU A 295 9.03 8.10 -17.93
C LEU A 295 8.37 7.98 -19.29
N GLN A 296 9.09 7.51 -20.30
CA GLN A 296 8.53 7.32 -21.63
C GLN A 296 7.43 6.26 -21.68
N LEU A 297 7.54 5.20 -20.86
CA LEU A 297 6.48 4.19 -20.72
C LEU A 297 5.27 4.78 -20.02
N ILE A 298 5.47 5.50 -18.92
CA ILE A 298 4.43 6.20 -18.17
C ILE A 298 3.65 7.15 -19.11
N GLU A 299 4.35 8.03 -19.82
CA GLU A 299 3.69 9.00 -20.73
C GLU A 299 2.94 8.33 -21.88
N ARG A 300 3.45 7.20 -22.38
CA ARG A 300 2.76 6.41 -23.42
C ARG A 300 1.48 5.78 -22.87
N SER A 301 1.51 5.22 -21.68
CA SER A 301 0.35 4.67 -20.97
C SER A 301 -0.72 5.76 -20.76
N ARG A 302 -0.32 6.90 -20.21
CA ARG A 302 -1.20 8.04 -19.93
C ARG A 302 -1.84 8.63 -21.18
N ALA A 303 -1.08 8.72 -22.28
CA ALA A 303 -1.63 9.16 -23.57
C ALA A 303 -2.77 8.26 -24.07
N ARG A 304 -2.69 6.95 -23.81
CA ARG A 304 -3.76 6.00 -24.16
C ARG A 304 -4.97 6.13 -23.24
N ILE A 305 -4.76 6.38 -21.95
CA ILE A 305 -5.87 6.62 -21.01
C ILE A 305 -6.59 7.90 -21.42
N ARG A 306 -5.89 9.00 -21.64
CA ARG A 306 -6.48 10.28 -22.08
C ARG A 306 -7.21 10.22 -23.43
N ALA A 307 -6.91 9.22 -24.25
CA ALA A 307 -7.63 9.04 -25.52
C ALA A 307 -9.08 8.57 -25.33
N VAL A 308 -9.43 8.05 -24.17
CA VAL A 308 -10.79 7.59 -23.80
C VAL A 308 -11.37 8.37 -22.62
N ASP A 309 -10.53 8.86 -21.72
CA ASP A 309 -10.88 9.66 -20.56
C ASP A 309 -10.20 11.04 -20.65
N GLY A 310 -10.94 12.03 -21.08
CA GLY A 310 -10.46 13.42 -21.21
C GLY A 310 -10.22 14.10 -19.86
N ASP A 311 -10.82 13.60 -18.79
CA ASP A 311 -10.73 14.16 -17.44
C ASP A 311 -9.63 13.51 -16.60
N PHE A 312 -9.01 12.44 -17.09
CA PHE A 312 -7.84 11.81 -16.45
C PHE A 312 -6.69 12.81 -16.25
N ARG A 313 -6.18 12.91 -15.04
CA ARG A 313 -5.02 13.75 -14.69
C ARG A 313 -3.96 12.93 -13.95
N ALA A 314 -2.72 13.40 -14.03
CA ALA A 314 -1.59 12.70 -13.42
C ALA A 314 -0.57 13.66 -12.82
N PHE A 315 0.07 13.18 -11.75
CA PHE A 315 1.19 13.83 -11.10
C PHE A 315 2.48 13.04 -11.37
N THR A 316 3.51 13.70 -11.88
CA THR A 316 4.82 13.09 -12.11
C THR A 316 5.89 13.80 -11.28
N LEU A 317 6.49 13.07 -10.34
CA LEU A 317 7.63 13.55 -9.57
C LEU A 317 8.96 13.21 -10.27
N GLY A 318 9.96 14.03 -10.05
CA GLY A 318 11.34 13.70 -10.38
C GLY A 318 11.89 12.61 -9.46
N GLY A 319 12.85 11.80 -10.00
CA GLY A 319 13.56 10.78 -9.20
C GLY A 319 13.12 9.36 -9.48
N ASP A 320 13.68 8.45 -8.70
CA ASP A 320 13.64 7.01 -8.90
C ASP A 320 12.91 6.25 -7.76
N TRP A 321 12.26 6.96 -6.84
CA TRP A 321 11.50 6.38 -5.76
C TRP A 321 10.30 5.61 -6.28
N HIS A 322 9.73 4.75 -5.41
CA HIS A 322 8.57 3.92 -5.72
C HIS A 322 7.47 4.11 -4.68
N GLY A 323 6.33 4.62 -5.12
CA GLY A 323 5.20 4.92 -4.26
C GLY A 323 5.39 6.21 -3.45
N LEU A 324 4.34 7.01 -3.39
CA LEU A 324 4.31 8.30 -2.71
C LEU A 324 3.26 8.34 -1.59
N LEU A 325 2.07 7.79 -1.85
CA LEU A 325 0.90 7.97 -1.00
C LEU A 325 1.12 7.49 0.44
N THR A 326 1.98 6.50 0.65
CA THR A 326 2.36 6.00 1.99
C THR A 326 3.83 6.22 2.30
N GLY A 327 4.48 7.10 1.56
CA GLY A 327 5.88 7.41 1.73
C GLY A 327 6.11 8.75 2.42
N PRO A 328 7.32 8.98 2.90
CA PRO A 328 7.69 10.20 3.62
C PRO A 328 7.66 11.46 2.74
N GLY A 329 7.60 11.28 1.42
CA GLY A 329 7.58 12.39 0.46
C GLY A 329 6.21 13.06 0.28
N PHE A 330 5.11 12.45 0.74
CA PHE A 330 3.76 12.95 0.44
C PHE A 330 3.51 14.40 0.85
N TYR A 331 4.07 14.83 1.98
CA TYR A 331 3.90 16.17 2.53
C TYR A 331 5.00 17.17 2.14
N VAL A 332 6.17 16.70 1.72
CA VAL A 332 7.37 17.54 1.59
C VAL A 332 7.93 17.62 0.18
N LEU A 333 7.60 16.65 -0.70
CA LEU A 333 7.98 16.73 -2.10
C LEU A 333 7.08 17.71 -2.85
N ARG A 334 7.59 18.23 -3.96
CA ARG A 334 6.80 19.07 -4.87
C ARG A 334 7.40 19.08 -6.26
N GLU A 335 6.55 19.41 -7.22
CA GLU A 335 6.96 19.78 -8.57
C GLU A 335 6.41 21.15 -8.92
N GLU A 336 7.21 21.99 -9.54
CA GLU A 336 6.87 23.39 -9.78
C GLU A 336 6.41 24.08 -8.49
N ASN A 337 5.13 24.44 -8.41
CA ASN A 337 4.51 25.07 -7.24
C ASN A 337 3.45 24.18 -6.57
N GLN A 338 3.33 22.91 -6.99
CA GLN A 338 2.31 21.97 -6.49
C GLN A 338 2.94 20.90 -5.60
N ALA A 339 2.46 20.77 -4.36
CA ALA A 339 2.76 19.63 -3.52
C ALA A 339 1.75 18.50 -3.78
N PRO A 340 2.16 17.22 -3.68
CA PRO A 340 1.24 16.09 -3.83
C PRO A 340 0.07 16.13 -2.85
N VAL A 341 0.31 16.52 -1.61
CA VAL A 341 -0.75 16.63 -0.59
C VAL A 341 -1.81 17.66 -1.00
N ASP A 342 -1.42 18.80 -1.55
CA ASP A 342 -2.35 19.83 -2.02
C ASP A 342 -3.13 19.33 -3.25
N TRP A 343 -2.44 18.66 -4.18
CA TRP A 343 -3.08 18.09 -5.38
C TRP A 343 -4.12 17.02 -5.03
N VAL A 344 -3.81 16.12 -4.08
CA VAL A 344 -4.76 15.12 -3.59
C VAL A 344 -5.92 15.77 -2.84
N HIS A 345 -5.64 16.83 -2.05
CA HIS A 345 -6.68 17.58 -1.35
C HIS A 345 -7.66 18.25 -2.33
N ASP A 346 -7.15 18.83 -3.43
CA ASP A 346 -7.98 19.42 -4.48
C ASP A 346 -8.85 18.37 -5.18
N ILE A 347 -8.30 17.15 -5.45
CA ILE A 347 -9.09 16.02 -5.96
C ILE A 347 -10.22 15.67 -5.00
N ILE A 348 -9.95 15.52 -3.71
CA ILE A 348 -10.96 15.18 -2.70
C ILE A 348 -12.09 16.19 -2.69
N ARG A 349 -11.77 17.47 -2.84
CA ARG A 349 -12.74 18.57 -2.85
C ARG A 349 -13.50 18.71 -4.18
N GLY A 350 -13.11 17.97 -5.21
CA GLY A 350 -13.68 18.10 -6.55
C GLY A 350 -13.29 19.41 -7.24
N GLU A 351 -12.16 20.00 -6.85
CA GLU A 351 -11.64 21.20 -7.50
C GLU A 351 -10.98 20.86 -8.84
N ALA A 352 -10.98 21.81 -9.77
CA ALA A 352 -10.37 21.61 -11.08
C ALA A 352 -8.83 21.52 -10.93
N ILE A 353 -8.25 20.39 -11.29
CA ILE A 353 -6.82 20.14 -11.25
C ILE A 353 -6.22 19.99 -12.64
N SER A 354 -4.91 20.18 -12.73
CA SER A 354 -4.13 19.99 -13.95
C SER A 354 -3.11 18.86 -13.78
N ASP A 355 -2.60 18.36 -14.92
CA ASP A 355 -1.39 17.52 -14.89
C ASP A 355 -0.22 18.27 -14.27
N VAL A 356 0.52 17.58 -13.41
CA VAL A 356 1.80 18.06 -12.88
C VAL A 356 2.92 17.19 -13.45
N ARG A 357 3.98 17.83 -13.93
CA ARG A 357 5.11 17.15 -14.55
C ARG A 357 6.41 17.58 -13.91
N CYS A 358 7.32 16.64 -13.73
CA CYS A 358 8.65 16.98 -13.28
C CYS A 358 9.35 17.89 -14.29
N THR A 359 9.97 18.96 -13.81
CA THR A 359 10.81 19.88 -14.62
C THR A 359 12.26 19.41 -14.66
N GLU A 360 12.76 18.94 -13.52
CA GLU A 360 14.05 18.28 -13.37
C GLU A 360 13.81 16.83 -12.94
N CYS A 361 13.55 15.95 -13.90
CA CYS A 361 13.10 14.59 -13.62
C CYS A 361 14.17 13.67 -12.99
N GLY A 362 15.40 14.16 -12.79
CA GLY A 362 16.52 13.36 -12.24
C GLY A 362 16.47 13.13 -10.72
N ARG A 363 15.75 13.95 -9.98
CA ARG A 363 15.62 13.84 -8.51
C ARG A 363 14.32 14.44 -8.02
N PRO A 364 13.83 14.01 -6.84
CA PRO A 364 12.72 14.68 -6.17
C PRO A 364 13.12 16.09 -5.69
N HIS A 365 12.15 16.98 -5.63
CA HIS A 365 12.30 18.30 -5.08
C HIS A 365 11.61 18.42 -3.72
N VAL A 366 12.24 19.12 -2.78
CA VAL A 366 11.70 19.39 -1.44
C VAL A 366 11.55 20.88 -1.19
N THR A 367 10.60 21.27 -0.36
CA THR A 367 10.46 22.63 0.14
C THR A 367 10.97 22.69 1.56
N PHE A 368 12.02 23.48 1.79
CA PHE A 368 12.64 23.62 3.09
C PHE A 368 12.01 24.75 3.91
N GLU A 369 11.94 24.53 5.22
CA GLU A 369 11.62 25.50 6.25
C GLU A 369 12.83 25.76 7.18
N PRO A 370 12.86 26.87 7.93
CA PRO A 370 13.97 27.13 8.87
C PRO A 370 14.17 26.03 9.92
N SER A 371 13.10 25.31 10.29
CA SER A 371 13.13 24.14 11.19
C SER A 371 13.97 22.99 10.65
N ASP A 372 14.04 22.81 9.32
CA ASP A 372 14.85 21.76 8.69
C ASP A 372 16.34 21.94 8.95
N VAL A 373 16.83 23.18 8.89
CA VAL A 373 18.22 23.48 9.24
C VAL A 373 18.48 23.19 10.73
N GLN A 374 17.53 23.51 11.62
CA GLN A 374 17.65 23.22 13.05
C GLN A 374 17.66 21.70 13.30
N LEU A 375 16.80 20.95 12.61
CA LEU A 375 16.74 19.50 12.66
C LEU A 375 18.09 18.87 12.29
N LEU A 376 18.66 19.29 11.15
CA LEU A 376 19.92 18.77 10.64
C LEU A 376 21.12 19.20 11.51
N ASP A 377 21.15 20.43 12.02
CA ASP A 377 22.15 20.88 13.00
C ASP A 377 22.07 20.05 14.30
N ARG A 378 20.85 19.72 14.76
CA ARG A 378 20.67 18.91 15.96
C ARG A 378 21.07 17.45 15.73
N ALA A 379 20.73 16.86 14.58
CA ALA A 379 21.15 15.50 14.21
C ALA A 379 22.69 15.40 14.11
N LEU A 380 23.34 16.39 13.48
CA LEU A 380 24.81 16.50 13.43
C LEU A 380 25.45 16.61 14.82
N ALA A 381 24.82 17.35 15.75
CA ALA A 381 25.30 17.45 17.12
C ALA A 381 25.17 16.11 17.88
N LEU A 382 24.09 15.37 17.67
CA LEU A 382 23.88 14.03 18.25
C LEU A 382 24.89 12.99 17.72
N LEU A 383 25.34 13.13 16.49
CA LEU A 383 26.41 12.35 15.84
C LEU A 383 27.75 13.11 15.85
N GLY A 384 28.05 13.85 16.91
CA GLY A 384 29.20 14.73 16.98
C GLY A 384 30.57 14.07 16.85
N GLN A 385 30.69 12.77 17.13
CA GLN A 385 31.92 11.97 17.06
C GLN A 385 31.61 10.52 16.68
N GLU A 386 32.60 9.81 16.13
CA GLU A 386 32.44 8.42 15.65
C GLU A 386 31.94 7.46 16.74
N SER A 387 32.35 7.68 18.01
CA SER A 387 31.88 6.87 19.14
C SER A 387 30.38 7.02 19.44
N ALA A 388 29.72 8.03 18.91
CA ALA A 388 28.27 8.27 19.01
C ALA A 388 27.48 7.62 17.87
N TRP A 389 28.16 7.09 16.86
CA TRP A 389 27.51 6.47 15.70
C TRP A 389 27.42 4.95 15.86
N ASP A 390 26.28 4.39 15.42
CA ASP A 390 26.02 2.96 15.32
C ASP A 390 25.71 2.57 13.88
N ALA A 391 26.58 1.76 13.29
CA ALA A 391 26.43 1.25 11.93
C ALA A 391 25.43 0.08 11.82
N ASN A 392 24.97 -0.49 12.95
CA ASN A 392 24.21 -1.74 12.95
C ASN A 392 22.83 -1.62 13.60
N THR A 393 22.31 -0.42 13.76
CA THR A 393 20.97 -0.25 14.34
C THR A 393 19.91 -0.69 13.35
N PRO A 394 19.05 -1.68 13.71
CA PRO A 394 17.96 -2.11 12.86
C PRO A 394 16.96 -0.96 12.60
N SER A 395 16.38 -0.92 11.41
CA SER A 395 15.24 -0.03 11.12
C SER A 395 14.06 -0.42 12.00
N GLY A 396 13.39 0.57 12.62
CA GLY A 396 12.20 0.34 13.46
C GLY A 396 12.48 -0.04 14.91
N ALA A 397 13.74 -0.20 15.33
CA ALA A 397 14.08 -0.38 16.74
C ALA A 397 13.83 0.92 17.54
N SER A 398 13.50 0.79 18.83
CA SER A 398 13.39 1.93 19.72
C SER A 398 14.74 2.65 19.80
N CYS A 399 14.76 3.91 19.38
CA CYS A 399 15.98 4.71 19.40
C CYS A 399 16.39 5.07 20.83
N PRO A 400 17.68 4.98 21.17
CA PRO A 400 18.19 5.38 22.48
C PRO A 400 17.89 6.84 22.75
N THR A 401 17.41 7.16 23.96
CA THR A 401 17.12 8.51 24.41
C THR A 401 18.27 9.17 25.19
N GLY A 402 19.26 8.38 25.64
CA GLY A 402 20.45 8.81 26.38
C GLY A 402 21.66 9.12 25.49
N ASP A 403 22.87 9.04 26.08
CA ASP A 403 24.16 9.28 25.36
C ASP A 403 24.68 8.04 24.63
N GLU A 404 23.80 7.10 24.29
CA GLU A 404 24.14 5.88 23.58
C GLU A 404 24.40 6.14 22.10
N LYS A 405 25.05 5.18 21.44
CA LYS A 405 25.27 5.24 19.98
C LYS A 405 23.96 5.25 19.22
N ARG A 406 23.94 5.97 18.09
CA ARG A 406 22.76 6.14 17.22
C ARG A 406 23.10 5.92 15.75
N SER A 407 22.20 5.28 15.04
CA SER A 407 22.18 5.38 13.57
C SER A 407 21.79 6.77 13.12
N ILE A 408 21.97 7.06 11.83
CA ILE A 408 21.51 8.30 11.21
C ILE A 408 19.99 8.48 11.38
N TRP A 409 19.22 7.40 11.24
CA TRP A 409 17.78 7.36 11.45
C TRP A 409 17.40 7.77 12.88
N CYS A 410 18.04 7.17 13.87
CA CYS A 410 17.81 7.53 15.27
C CYS A 410 18.26 8.95 15.61
N ALA A 411 19.29 9.46 14.97
CA ALA A 411 19.73 10.82 15.17
C ALA A 411 18.67 11.85 14.69
N LEU A 412 18.08 11.62 13.51
CA LEU A 412 16.99 12.46 12.99
C LEU A 412 15.73 12.37 13.86
N LEU A 413 15.31 11.15 14.24
CA LEU A 413 14.15 10.95 15.10
C LEU A 413 14.29 11.64 16.46
N VAL A 414 15.44 11.49 17.11
CA VAL A 414 15.70 12.12 18.41
C VAL A 414 15.80 13.64 18.27
N ALA A 415 16.39 14.14 17.18
CA ALA A 415 16.47 15.54 16.88
C ALA A 415 15.07 16.17 16.71
N ALA A 416 14.20 15.55 15.91
CA ALA A 416 12.83 16.00 15.69
C ALA A 416 12.03 16.04 17.01
N ARG A 417 12.12 14.98 17.83
CA ARG A 417 11.49 14.94 19.16
C ARG A 417 11.97 16.04 20.10
N GLN A 418 13.27 16.36 20.09
CA GLN A 418 13.84 17.42 20.94
C GLN A 418 13.46 18.83 20.49
N LEU A 419 13.09 18.98 19.22
CA LEU A 419 12.66 20.25 18.63
C LEU A 419 11.13 20.38 18.53
N ASP A 420 10.40 19.35 18.97
CA ASP A 420 8.92 19.27 18.89
C ASP A 420 8.38 19.44 17.46
N LEU A 421 9.06 18.79 16.49
CA LEU A 421 8.73 18.89 15.06
C LEU A 421 7.74 17.82 14.58
N GLY A 422 7.15 17.03 15.48
CA GLY A 422 6.27 15.92 15.10
C GLY A 422 7.02 14.71 14.52
N ASN A 423 6.50 14.14 13.43
CA ASN A 423 7.15 13.02 12.78
C ASN A 423 8.39 13.49 11.97
N TRP A 424 9.53 12.86 12.20
CA TRP A 424 10.78 13.22 11.52
C TRP A 424 10.74 12.96 10.01
N GLU A 425 9.98 11.94 9.58
CA GLU A 425 9.86 11.55 8.17
C GLU A 425 9.11 12.59 7.33
N ASP A 426 8.26 13.38 7.97
CA ASP A 426 7.51 14.47 7.32
C ASP A 426 8.28 15.80 7.28
N GLN A 427 9.55 15.81 7.67
CA GLN A 427 10.41 16.99 7.61
C GLN A 427 11.20 17.00 6.30
N ALA A 428 11.22 18.14 5.60
CA ALA A 428 11.95 18.29 4.33
C ALA A 428 13.46 18.08 4.51
N GLY A 429 14.03 18.45 5.64
CA GLY A 429 15.41 18.16 5.98
C GLY A 429 15.73 16.68 6.06
N SER A 430 14.82 15.88 6.63
CA SER A 430 14.95 14.43 6.66
C SER A 430 14.78 13.82 5.27
N ALA A 431 13.82 14.30 4.50
CA ALA A 431 13.61 13.86 3.11
C ALA A 431 14.85 14.11 2.25
N GLU A 432 15.52 15.27 2.40
CA GLU A 432 16.78 15.56 1.69
C GLU A 432 17.89 14.57 2.06
N VAL A 433 18.01 14.18 3.35
CA VAL A 433 18.96 13.13 3.76
C VAL A 433 18.65 11.80 3.08
N VAL A 434 17.38 11.43 2.98
CA VAL A 434 16.94 10.20 2.30
C VAL A 434 17.25 10.26 0.81
N ILE A 435 16.98 11.39 0.14
CA ILE A 435 17.27 11.61 -1.28
C ILE A 435 18.78 11.45 -1.56
N LEU A 436 19.60 12.10 -0.77
CA LEU A 436 21.06 12.02 -0.92
C LEU A 436 21.59 10.60 -0.62
N ALA A 437 21.01 9.90 0.36
CA ALA A 437 21.36 8.53 0.66
C ALA A 437 21.04 7.59 -0.51
N ALA A 438 19.85 7.69 -1.10
CA ALA A 438 19.44 6.91 -2.26
C ALA A 438 20.35 7.17 -3.47
N GLN A 439 20.65 8.44 -3.77
CA GLN A 439 21.57 8.82 -4.85
C GLN A 439 22.96 8.21 -4.68
N ARG A 440 23.50 8.17 -3.45
CA ARG A 440 24.81 7.59 -3.16
C ARG A 440 24.83 6.06 -3.24
N MET A 441 23.68 5.41 -3.04
CA MET A 441 23.53 3.96 -3.20
C MET A 441 23.32 3.54 -4.66
N GLY A 442 22.72 4.41 -5.46
CA GLY A 442 22.56 4.21 -6.90
C GLY A 442 21.47 3.20 -7.30
N ASP A 443 20.55 2.84 -6.41
CA ASP A 443 19.50 1.85 -6.65
C ASP A 443 18.07 2.35 -6.48
N GLY A 444 17.90 3.65 -6.17
CA GLY A 444 16.60 4.32 -6.13
C GLY A 444 15.66 3.93 -4.99
N GLU A 445 16.09 3.06 -4.09
CA GLU A 445 15.27 2.72 -2.91
C GLU A 445 15.65 3.61 -1.72
N PRO A 446 14.74 4.50 -1.27
CA PRO A 446 15.01 5.32 -0.11
C PRO A 446 15.08 4.46 1.14
N GLY A 447 16.23 4.48 1.81
CA GLY A 447 16.42 3.69 3.02
C GLY A 447 17.62 4.13 3.85
N LEU A 448 17.39 5.00 4.85
CA LEU A 448 18.47 5.45 5.73
C LEU A 448 19.11 4.30 6.52
N ALA A 449 18.33 3.31 6.93
CA ALA A 449 18.87 2.15 7.63
C ALA A 449 19.82 1.36 6.73
N ARG A 450 19.44 1.12 5.46
CA ARG A 450 20.28 0.44 4.49
C ARG A 450 21.54 1.24 4.14
N TYR A 451 21.42 2.56 3.98
CA TYR A 451 22.60 3.43 3.81
C TYR A 451 23.53 3.36 5.01
N ASN A 452 23.00 3.48 6.24
CA ASN A 452 23.74 3.46 7.48
C ASN A 452 24.45 2.13 7.73
N ASN A 453 23.79 1.02 7.37
CA ASN A 453 24.26 -0.35 7.67
C ASN A 453 25.03 -1.00 6.51
N ALA A 454 25.30 -0.27 5.42
CA ALA A 454 26.01 -0.80 4.27
C ALA A 454 27.46 -1.21 4.67
N ASP A 455 27.89 -2.35 4.15
CA ASP A 455 29.24 -2.87 4.39
C ASP A 455 30.31 -1.83 4.01
N GLY A 456 31.23 -1.58 4.96
CA GLY A 456 32.30 -0.60 4.77
C GLY A 456 31.88 0.86 4.93
N ARG A 457 30.61 1.17 5.30
CA ARG A 457 30.16 2.52 5.59
C ARG A 457 30.99 3.15 6.71
N THR A 458 31.44 4.37 6.52
CA THR A 458 32.23 5.10 7.51
C THR A 458 31.41 6.20 8.18
N PHE A 459 31.81 6.58 9.39
CA PHE A 459 31.22 7.70 10.10
C PHE A 459 31.35 9.03 9.31
N GLU A 460 32.46 9.22 8.62
CA GLU A 460 32.70 10.41 7.80
C GLU A 460 31.70 10.52 6.64
N GLU A 461 31.35 9.42 6.00
CA GLU A 461 30.33 9.39 4.93
C GLU A 461 28.93 9.72 5.47
N VAL A 462 28.56 9.19 6.64
CA VAL A 462 27.28 9.49 7.31
C VAL A 462 27.22 10.98 7.70
N ARG A 463 28.30 11.51 8.27
CA ARG A 463 28.39 12.89 8.65
C ARG A 463 28.35 13.85 7.44
N SER A 464 29.07 13.49 6.39
CA SER A 464 29.09 14.23 5.12
C SER A 464 27.69 14.29 4.48
N LEU A 465 26.90 13.22 4.57
CA LEU A 465 25.52 13.19 4.08
C LEU A 465 24.64 14.24 4.79
N LEU A 466 24.68 14.27 6.11
CA LEU A 466 23.92 15.24 6.91
C LEU A 466 24.40 16.68 6.67
N GLN A 467 25.71 16.90 6.51
CA GLN A 467 26.28 18.22 6.22
C GLN A 467 25.84 18.74 4.85
N GLU A 468 25.78 17.86 3.85
CA GLU A 468 25.31 18.20 2.51
C GLU A 468 23.82 18.55 2.52
N ALA A 469 22.98 17.73 3.17
CA ALA A 469 21.56 18.02 3.33
C ALA A 469 21.32 19.38 4.02
N ARG A 470 22.06 19.64 5.07
CA ARG A 470 22.02 20.91 5.79
C ARG A 470 22.43 22.10 4.92
N ALA A 471 23.46 21.93 4.11
CA ALA A 471 23.92 22.96 3.19
C ALA A 471 22.89 23.24 2.08
N ASN A 472 22.26 22.20 1.54
CA ASN A 472 21.19 22.32 0.56
C ASN A 472 19.97 23.05 1.12
N ALA A 473 19.53 22.69 2.33
CA ALA A 473 18.43 23.39 3.02
C ALA A 473 18.73 24.87 3.24
N ALA A 474 19.91 25.18 3.80
CA ALA A 474 20.31 26.56 4.04
C ALA A 474 20.43 27.40 2.76
N LYS A 475 20.95 26.80 1.68
CA LYS A 475 21.03 27.44 0.36
C LYS A 475 19.65 27.71 -0.22
N ALA A 476 18.74 26.73 -0.15
CA ALA A 476 17.38 26.89 -0.67
C ALA A 476 16.62 27.99 0.05
N LEU A 477 16.71 28.03 1.40
CA LEU A 477 16.09 29.09 2.21
C LEU A 477 16.65 30.49 1.91
N ALA A 478 17.95 30.60 1.61
CA ALA A 478 18.56 31.89 1.26
C ALA A 478 18.12 32.42 -0.14
N LEU A 479 17.52 31.57 -0.96
CA LEU A 479 16.98 31.92 -2.29
C LEU A 479 15.47 32.16 -2.28
N GLN A 480 14.81 31.90 -1.17
CA GLN A 480 13.39 32.23 -1.01
C GLN A 480 13.24 33.75 -0.85
N PRO A 481 12.25 34.40 -1.52
CA PRO A 481 12.08 35.84 -1.53
C PRO A 481 11.64 36.42 -0.17
#